data_5cd47531a045c42356c9489a2745f74d
#
_entry.id   5cd47531a045c42356c9489a2745f74d
#
_cell.length_a   1.000
_cell.length_b   1.000
_cell.length_c   1.000
_cell.angle_alpha   90.00
_cell.angle_beta   90.00
_cell.angle_gamma   90.00
#
_symmetry.space_group_name_H-M   'P 1'
#
loop_
_entity.id
_entity.type
_entity.pdbx_description
1 polymer ?
#
loop_
_entity_poly.entity_id
_entity_poly.type
_entity_poly.pdbx_seq_one_letter_code
_entity_poly.pdbx_strand_id
1 'polypeptide(L)'
;MSQIIVAQNIHGIVLAAENSAIQLNGEGKEVLLKINRLLPLTSHCALMTAGAAEGADMGNALKTFILGEKLNDVQELYGAAIAFLSTEYERFMRKKCELLPIDPIHQVSFILAGRTEKDPAMPYRLYFVWTKKKLPQLDGDEISHAFSLPRRMGLEFQLNKMCKEKAPLKEVVKKMVQGLERLKSQGEVGASFSFAMITQDGYQSLNP
;
A
#
# COMPACT_ATOMS: atom_id res chain seq x y z
N MET A 1 8.88 -9.01 -7.13
CA MET A 1 7.66 -8.33 -6.59
C MET A 1 8.10 -7.31 -5.56
N SER A 2 7.54 -6.10 -5.60
CA SER A 2 7.90 -5.05 -4.63
C SER A 2 7.36 -5.35 -3.25
N GLN A 3 8.16 -5.12 -2.22
CA GLN A 3 7.77 -5.32 -0.84
C GLN A 3 7.04 -4.10 -0.30
N ILE A 4 5.85 -4.31 0.29
CA ILE A 4 5.15 -3.32 1.11
C ILE A 4 4.87 -3.92 2.49
N ILE A 5 4.93 -3.10 3.52
CA ILE A 5 4.67 -3.48 4.91
C ILE A 5 3.89 -2.37 5.58
N VAL A 6 2.88 -2.75 6.35
CA VAL A 6 2.06 -1.82 7.12
C VAL A 6 1.78 -2.37 8.50
N ALA A 7 1.70 -1.51 9.50
CA ALA A 7 1.29 -1.86 10.85
C ALA A 7 0.53 -0.71 11.50
N GLN A 8 -0.52 -1.02 12.27
CA GLN A 8 -1.33 -0.05 13.01
C GLN A 8 -1.54 -0.44 14.45
N ASN A 9 -1.63 0.56 15.30
CA ASN A 9 -2.11 0.44 16.68
C ASN A 9 -2.87 1.71 17.08
N ILE A 10 -3.17 1.88 18.37
CA ILE A 10 -3.91 3.05 18.86
C ILE A 10 -3.16 4.39 18.73
N HIS A 11 -1.85 4.37 18.48
CA HIS A 11 -1.02 5.58 18.32
C HIS A 11 -0.89 6.03 16.87
N GLY A 12 -1.21 5.16 15.90
CA GLY A 12 -1.12 5.47 14.48
C GLY A 12 -0.79 4.29 13.60
N ILE A 13 -0.41 4.62 12.36
CA ILE A 13 -0.04 3.68 11.31
C ILE A 13 1.41 3.93 10.91
N VAL A 14 2.17 2.87 10.67
CA VAL A 14 3.49 2.90 10.04
C VAL A 14 3.42 2.20 8.69
N LEU A 15 3.99 2.83 7.68
CA LEU A 15 3.99 2.40 6.29
C LEU A 15 5.43 2.30 5.78
N ALA A 16 5.74 1.23 5.05
CA ALA A 16 7.01 1.05 4.36
C ALA A 16 6.79 0.42 2.98
N ALA A 17 7.34 1.01 1.93
CA ALA A 17 7.23 0.55 0.56
C ALA A 17 8.57 0.55 -0.17
N GLU A 18 8.85 -0.53 -0.89
CA GLU A 18 9.98 -0.60 -1.81
C GLU A 18 9.69 0.24 -3.06
N ASN A 19 10.65 1.09 -3.46
CA ASN A 19 10.50 2.05 -4.57
C ASN A 19 10.99 1.50 -5.90
N SER A 20 10.82 0.23 -6.17
CA SER A 20 11.21 -0.40 -7.43
C SER A 20 10.06 -1.15 -8.09
N ALA A 21 10.09 -1.20 -9.41
CA ALA A 21 9.25 -2.07 -10.22
C ALA A 21 10.08 -2.68 -11.35
N ILE A 22 9.70 -3.88 -11.78
CA ILE A 22 10.22 -4.49 -12.99
C ILE A 22 9.20 -4.25 -14.10
N GLN A 23 9.67 -3.73 -15.22
CA GLN A 23 8.88 -3.57 -16.44
C GLN A 23 9.60 -4.28 -17.59
N LEU A 24 8.84 -4.91 -18.47
CA LEU A 24 9.39 -5.41 -19.74
C LEU A 24 9.49 -4.25 -20.74
N ASN A 25 10.66 -4.05 -21.32
CA ASN A 25 10.82 -3.11 -22.43
C ASN A 25 10.25 -3.68 -23.74
N GLY A 26 10.28 -2.87 -24.82
CA GLY A 26 9.80 -3.29 -26.14
C GLY A 26 10.52 -4.51 -26.76
N GLU A 27 11.65 -4.92 -26.18
CA GLU A 27 12.42 -6.12 -26.57
C GLU A 27 12.15 -7.32 -25.66
N GLY A 28 11.22 -7.19 -24.69
CA GLY A 28 10.91 -8.23 -23.71
C GLY A 28 11.96 -8.39 -22.59
N LYS A 29 12.91 -7.44 -22.46
CA LYS A 29 13.92 -7.46 -21.39
C LYS A 29 13.39 -6.76 -20.13
N GLU A 30 13.73 -7.31 -18.98
CA GLU A 30 13.41 -6.71 -17.68
C GLU A 30 14.21 -5.42 -17.46
N VAL A 31 13.51 -4.33 -17.15
CA VAL A 31 14.10 -3.04 -16.77
C VAL A 31 13.60 -2.67 -15.37
N LEU A 32 14.54 -2.36 -14.49
CA LEU A 32 14.21 -1.88 -13.14
C LEU A 32 13.84 -0.40 -13.20
N LEU A 33 12.62 -0.07 -12.83
CA LEU A 33 12.13 1.30 -12.72
C LEU A 33 12.10 1.74 -11.26
N LYS A 34 12.45 3.00 -11.02
CA LYS A 34 12.21 3.65 -9.73
C LYS A 34 10.81 4.27 -9.76
N ILE A 35 9.93 3.81 -8.89
CA ILE A 35 8.55 4.33 -8.76
C ILE A 35 8.24 4.67 -7.31
N ASN A 36 7.41 5.69 -7.11
CA ASN A 36 6.89 6.00 -5.80
C ASN A 36 5.64 5.16 -5.52
N ARG A 37 5.74 4.25 -4.56
CA ARG A 37 4.66 3.34 -4.17
C ARG A 37 3.91 3.77 -2.90
N LEU A 38 4.33 4.85 -2.28
CA LEU A 38 3.73 5.39 -1.07
C LEU A 38 3.28 6.83 -1.33
N LEU A 39 1.98 7.02 -1.47
CA LEU A 39 1.34 8.25 -1.92
C LEU A 39 0.49 8.85 -0.81
N PRO A 40 0.77 10.07 -0.32
CA PRO A 40 -0.18 10.80 0.52
C PRO A 40 -1.40 11.19 -0.32
N LEU A 41 -2.60 10.78 0.13
CA LEU A 41 -3.87 11.15 -0.51
C LEU A 41 -4.43 12.43 0.10
N THR A 42 -4.47 12.49 1.43
CA THR A 42 -4.91 13.65 2.21
C THR A 42 -3.92 13.90 3.36
N SER A 43 -4.24 14.83 4.26
CA SER A 43 -3.45 15.05 5.48
C SER A 43 -3.43 13.84 6.42
N HIS A 44 -4.42 12.95 6.36
CA HIS A 44 -4.56 11.81 7.28
C HIS A 44 -4.75 10.47 6.58
N CYS A 45 -4.62 10.43 5.25
CA CYS A 45 -4.77 9.20 4.47
C CYS A 45 -3.63 9.04 3.47
N ALA A 46 -3.21 7.80 3.26
CA ALA A 46 -2.20 7.42 2.28
C ALA A 46 -2.60 6.15 1.53
N LEU A 47 -2.06 5.99 0.33
CA LEU A 47 -2.15 4.79 -0.49
C LEU A 47 -0.77 4.18 -0.67
N MET A 48 -0.67 2.88 -0.50
CA MET A 48 0.48 2.09 -0.94
C MET A 48 0.10 1.23 -2.13
N THR A 49 1.02 1.04 -3.07
CA THR A 49 0.78 0.22 -4.26
C THR A 49 1.78 -0.92 -4.35
N ALA A 50 1.35 -2.08 -4.84
CA ALA A 50 2.21 -3.23 -5.13
C ALA A 50 1.77 -3.91 -6.42
N GLY A 51 2.66 -4.70 -7.02
CA GLY A 51 2.43 -5.34 -8.31
C GLY A 51 2.85 -4.46 -9.48
N ALA A 52 2.03 -4.40 -10.53
CA ALA A 52 2.29 -3.65 -11.75
C ALA A 52 2.66 -2.18 -11.49
N ALA A 53 3.57 -1.64 -12.29
CA ALA A 53 4.04 -0.24 -12.17
C ALA A 53 2.88 0.76 -12.33
N GLU A 54 1.93 0.45 -13.18
CA GLU A 54 0.74 1.25 -13.47
C GLU A 54 -0.17 1.47 -12.24
N GLY A 55 -0.03 0.65 -11.19
CA GLY A 55 -0.67 0.89 -9.90
C GLY A 55 -0.31 2.24 -9.29
N ALA A 56 0.90 2.76 -9.52
CA ALA A 56 1.30 4.08 -9.06
C ALA A 56 0.55 5.20 -9.82
N ASP A 57 0.35 5.03 -11.14
CA ASP A 57 -0.42 5.98 -11.95
C ASP A 57 -1.90 5.99 -11.53
N MET A 58 -2.48 4.81 -11.28
CA MET A 58 -3.84 4.68 -10.74
C MET A 58 -3.96 5.37 -9.37
N GLY A 59 -2.95 5.25 -8.50
CA GLY A 59 -2.89 5.93 -7.22
C GLY A 59 -2.84 7.45 -7.35
N ASN A 60 -2.09 8.00 -8.30
CA ASN A 60 -2.04 9.43 -8.59
C ASN A 60 -3.38 9.94 -9.14
N ALA A 61 -4.04 9.18 -10.01
CA ALA A 61 -5.37 9.49 -10.51
C ALA A 61 -6.41 9.49 -9.36
N LEU A 62 -6.35 8.49 -8.46
CA LEU A 62 -7.19 8.44 -7.27
C LEU A 62 -6.98 9.67 -6.37
N LYS A 63 -5.73 10.10 -6.16
CA LYS A 63 -5.43 11.31 -5.38
C LYS A 63 -6.13 12.54 -5.96
N THR A 64 -6.08 12.72 -7.27
CA THR A 64 -6.76 13.83 -7.95
C THR A 64 -8.27 13.76 -7.76
N PHE A 65 -8.85 12.57 -7.90
CA PHE A 65 -10.27 12.33 -7.68
C PHE A 65 -10.70 12.70 -6.25
N ILE A 66 -9.98 12.19 -5.23
CA ILE A 66 -10.26 12.43 -3.81
C ILE A 66 -10.21 13.93 -3.47
N LEU A 67 -9.23 14.66 -4.01
CA LEU A 67 -9.13 16.11 -3.80
C LEU A 67 -10.33 16.85 -4.39
N GLY A 68 -10.84 16.41 -5.53
CA GLY A 68 -12.05 16.97 -6.15
C GLY A 68 -13.32 16.72 -5.32
N GLU A 69 -13.47 15.52 -4.77
CA GLU A 69 -14.60 15.11 -3.94
C GLU A 69 -14.50 15.58 -2.47
N LYS A 70 -13.36 16.18 -2.06
CA LYS A 70 -13.10 16.69 -0.70
C LYS A 70 -13.24 15.61 0.40
N LEU A 71 -12.97 14.36 0.06
CA LEU A 71 -13.01 13.25 1.00
C LEU A 71 -11.76 13.26 1.89
N ASN A 72 -11.91 13.12 3.21
CA ASN A 72 -10.81 13.13 4.16
C ASN A 72 -10.81 11.95 5.14
N ASP A 73 -11.96 11.36 5.41
CA ASP A 73 -12.11 10.21 6.30
C ASP A 73 -11.82 8.90 5.56
N VAL A 74 -10.96 8.04 6.12
CA VAL A 74 -10.54 6.81 5.46
C VAL A 74 -11.67 5.82 5.18
N GLN A 75 -12.73 5.78 6.02
CA GLN A 75 -13.88 4.91 5.80
C GLN A 75 -14.74 5.40 4.61
N GLU A 76 -14.86 6.70 4.44
CA GLU A 76 -15.54 7.30 3.28
C GLU A 76 -14.72 7.09 2.02
N LEU A 77 -13.40 7.29 2.13
CA LEU A 77 -12.45 7.06 1.05
C LEU A 77 -12.47 5.61 0.54
N TYR A 78 -12.63 4.62 1.42
CA TYR A 78 -12.51 3.22 1.05
C TYR A 78 -13.51 2.80 -0.02
N GLY A 79 -14.80 3.12 0.15
CA GLY A 79 -15.82 2.79 -0.84
C GLY A 79 -15.61 3.51 -2.18
N ALA A 80 -15.30 4.80 -2.13
CA ALA A 80 -15.01 5.60 -3.31
C ALA A 80 -13.74 5.14 -4.03
N ALA A 81 -12.70 4.78 -3.27
CA ALA A 81 -11.43 4.30 -3.81
C ALA A 81 -11.57 2.96 -4.55
N ILE A 82 -12.30 1.99 -3.99
CA ILE A 82 -12.55 0.70 -4.67
C ILE A 82 -13.27 0.92 -6.00
N ALA A 83 -14.32 1.72 -6.02
CA ALA A 83 -15.09 2.00 -7.23
C ALA A 83 -14.23 2.68 -8.30
N PHE A 84 -13.50 3.72 -7.91
CA PHE A 84 -12.61 4.46 -8.80
C PHE A 84 -11.47 3.59 -9.33
N LEU A 85 -10.74 2.91 -8.45
CA LEU A 85 -9.61 2.05 -8.82
C LEU A 85 -10.06 0.86 -9.67
N SER A 86 -11.25 0.30 -9.45
CA SER A 86 -11.81 -0.75 -10.32
C SER A 86 -12.01 -0.25 -11.74
N THR A 87 -12.52 0.98 -11.92
CA THR A 87 -12.68 1.60 -13.23
C THR A 87 -11.33 1.85 -13.92
N GLU A 88 -10.34 2.37 -13.18
CA GLU A 88 -8.98 2.59 -13.70
C GLU A 88 -8.29 1.26 -14.06
N TYR A 89 -8.47 0.22 -13.25
CA TYR A 89 -7.91 -1.09 -13.52
C TYR A 89 -8.57 -1.75 -14.75
N GLU A 90 -9.88 -1.65 -14.90
CA GLU A 90 -10.58 -2.12 -16.11
C GLU A 90 -10.06 -1.39 -17.37
N ARG A 91 -9.87 -0.07 -17.29
CA ARG A 91 -9.31 0.73 -18.37
C ARG A 91 -7.88 0.30 -18.74
N PHE A 92 -7.06 0.00 -17.74
CA PHE A 92 -5.72 -0.52 -17.92
C PHE A 92 -5.74 -1.88 -18.65
N MET A 93 -6.56 -2.83 -18.20
CA MET A 93 -6.69 -4.15 -18.81
C MET A 93 -7.18 -4.06 -20.26
N ARG A 94 -8.13 -3.20 -20.56
CA ARG A 94 -8.61 -2.96 -21.94
C ARG A 94 -7.52 -2.41 -22.86
N LYS A 95 -6.66 -1.52 -22.36
CA LYS A 95 -5.51 -0.99 -23.13
C LYS A 95 -4.48 -2.06 -23.46
N LYS A 96 -4.36 -3.09 -22.63
CA LYS A 96 -3.47 -4.25 -22.89
C LYS A 96 -4.11 -5.30 -23.79
N CYS A 97 -5.35 -5.07 -24.28
CA CYS A 97 -6.15 -6.04 -25.04
C CYS A 97 -6.40 -7.36 -24.30
N GLU A 98 -6.32 -7.34 -22.98
CA GLU A 98 -6.50 -8.49 -22.10
C GLU A 98 -7.78 -8.31 -21.27
N LEU A 99 -8.63 -9.30 -21.33
CA LEU A 99 -9.90 -9.28 -20.59
C LEU A 99 -9.78 -9.87 -19.19
N LEU A 100 -8.72 -10.65 -18.94
CA LEU A 100 -8.53 -11.36 -17.68
C LEU A 100 -7.15 -11.06 -17.10
N PRO A 101 -7.03 -10.71 -15.82
CA PRO A 101 -5.75 -10.49 -15.14
C PRO A 101 -5.08 -11.84 -14.80
N ILE A 102 -4.85 -12.68 -15.80
CA ILE A 102 -4.26 -14.01 -15.63
C ILE A 102 -2.76 -13.90 -15.37
N ASP A 103 -2.11 -12.95 -16.06
CA ASP A 103 -0.68 -12.75 -15.92
C ASP A 103 -0.37 -11.99 -14.61
N PRO A 104 0.51 -12.52 -13.74
CA PRO A 104 0.92 -11.85 -12.52
C PRO A 104 1.49 -10.45 -12.70
N ILE A 105 2.04 -10.12 -13.88
CA ILE A 105 2.59 -8.80 -14.18
C ILE A 105 1.50 -7.71 -14.28
N HIS A 106 0.25 -8.09 -14.53
CA HIS A 106 -0.89 -7.17 -14.60
C HIS A 106 -1.64 -7.04 -13.27
N GLN A 107 -1.28 -7.82 -12.27
CA GLN A 107 -1.89 -7.72 -10.96
C GLN A 107 -1.46 -6.44 -10.24
N VAL A 108 -2.42 -5.77 -9.66
CA VAL A 108 -2.19 -4.62 -8.77
C VAL A 108 -2.79 -4.91 -7.41
N SER A 109 -2.17 -4.35 -6.39
CA SER A 109 -2.68 -4.37 -5.04
C SER A 109 -2.45 -3.01 -4.40
N PHE A 110 -3.39 -2.61 -3.55
CA PHE A 110 -3.31 -1.35 -2.84
C PHE A 110 -3.54 -1.57 -1.34
N ILE A 111 -2.91 -0.76 -0.52
CA ILE A 111 -3.28 -0.60 0.88
C ILE A 111 -3.69 0.85 1.07
N LEU A 112 -4.95 1.08 1.38
CA LEU A 112 -5.46 2.35 1.84
C LEU A 112 -5.32 2.41 3.34
N ALA A 113 -4.63 3.42 3.83
CA ALA A 113 -4.33 3.63 5.24
C ALA A 113 -4.80 5.02 5.67
N GLY A 114 -5.41 5.14 6.82
CA GLY A 114 -5.81 6.47 7.27
C GLY A 114 -6.50 6.50 8.61
N ARG A 115 -6.87 7.73 9.00
CA ARG A 115 -7.62 8.02 10.23
C ARG A 115 -9.10 8.19 9.92
N THR A 116 -9.95 7.72 10.84
CA THR A 116 -11.39 7.99 10.87
C THR A 116 -11.75 8.69 12.17
N GLU A 117 -12.72 9.58 12.09
CA GLU A 117 -13.35 10.21 13.27
C GLU A 117 -14.62 9.47 13.73
N LYS A 118 -15.08 8.51 12.90
CA LYS A 118 -16.32 7.75 13.17
C LYS A 118 -16.17 6.69 14.25
N ASP A 119 -14.94 6.29 14.57
CA ASP A 119 -14.64 5.32 15.62
C ASP A 119 -13.47 5.82 16.48
N PRO A 120 -13.73 6.61 17.53
CA PRO A 120 -12.69 7.11 18.43
C PRO A 120 -11.91 6.02 19.18
N ALA A 121 -12.49 4.84 19.37
CA ALA A 121 -11.83 3.71 20.04
C ALA A 121 -10.78 3.04 19.14
N MET A 122 -11.01 3.07 17.83
CA MET A 122 -10.10 2.56 16.82
C MET A 122 -9.97 3.56 15.65
N PRO A 123 -9.27 4.69 15.86
CA PRO A 123 -9.27 5.80 14.90
C PRO A 123 -8.45 5.54 13.63
N TYR A 124 -7.71 4.46 13.58
CA TYR A 124 -6.87 4.11 12.43
C TYR A 124 -7.40 2.87 11.74
N ARG A 125 -7.39 2.90 10.40
CA ARG A 125 -7.89 1.81 9.56
C ARG A 125 -6.92 1.52 8.42
N LEU A 126 -6.85 0.23 8.09
CA LEU A 126 -6.10 -0.30 6.97
C LEU A 126 -7.03 -1.15 6.11
N TYR A 127 -7.05 -0.87 4.82
CA TYR A 127 -7.82 -1.67 3.85
C TYR A 127 -6.87 -2.20 2.79
N PHE A 128 -6.90 -3.52 2.60
CA PHE A 128 -6.22 -4.16 1.50
C PHE A 128 -7.16 -4.29 0.32
N VAL A 129 -6.74 -3.85 -0.87
CA VAL A 129 -7.49 -3.90 -2.11
C VAL A 129 -6.65 -4.63 -3.14
N TRP A 130 -7.24 -5.62 -3.81
CA TRP A 130 -6.51 -6.49 -4.75
C TRP A 130 -7.33 -6.87 -5.96
N THR A 131 -6.67 -7.32 -7.05
CA THR A 131 -7.31 -7.79 -8.27
C THR A 131 -7.98 -9.14 -8.06
N LYS A 132 -9.23 -9.29 -8.52
CA LYS A 132 -9.90 -10.58 -8.62
C LYS A 132 -9.29 -11.43 -9.74
N LYS A 133 -9.08 -12.74 -9.49
CA LYS A 133 -8.35 -13.63 -10.39
C LYS A 133 -8.94 -13.81 -11.80
N LYS A 134 -10.17 -13.46 -12.06
CA LYS A 134 -10.83 -13.73 -13.35
C LYS A 134 -11.63 -12.55 -13.90
N LEU A 135 -11.59 -11.43 -13.23
CA LEU A 135 -12.36 -10.25 -13.62
C LEU A 135 -11.47 -9.02 -13.50
N PRO A 136 -11.60 -8.03 -14.40
CA PRO A 136 -10.89 -6.75 -14.27
C PRO A 136 -11.54 -5.88 -13.19
N GLN A 137 -11.71 -6.46 -12.00
CA GLN A 137 -12.33 -5.83 -10.83
C GLN A 137 -11.43 -5.99 -9.62
N LEU A 138 -11.57 -5.07 -8.70
CA LEU A 138 -10.92 -5.11 -7.42
C LEU A 138 -11.87 -5.63 -6.34
N ASP A 139 -11.29 -6.25 -5.34
CA ASP A 139 -11.94 -6.63 -4.09
C ASP A 139 -11.16 -6.04 -2.94
N GLY A 140 -11.73 -5.98 -1.75
CA GLY A 140 -11.04 -5.40 -0.61
C GLY A 140 -11.55 -5.90 0.72
N ASP A 141 -10.67 -5.82 1.73
CA ASP A 141 -10.98 -6.20 3.10
C ASP A 141 -10.17 -5.37 4.10
N GLU A 142 -10.64 -5.30 5.33
CA GLU A 142 -9.96 -4.58 6.40
C GLU A 142 -8.83 -5.42 7.00
N ILE A 143 -7.68 -4.81 7.26
CA ILE A 143 -6.51 -5.40 7.92
C ILE A 143 -6.54 -4.98 9.39
N SER A 144 -6.46 -5.95 10.32
CA SER A 144 -6.59 -5.67 11.75
C SER A 144 -5.38 -4.98 12.38
N HIS A 145 -4.15 -5.40 12.08
CA HIS A 145 -2.95 -4.87 12.76
C HIS A 145 -1.74 -4.69 11.83
N ALA A 146 -1.15 -5.80 11.35
CA ALA A 146 0.01 -5.73 10.47
C ALA A 146 -0.15 -6.66 9.26
N PHE A 147 0.38 -6.20 8.13
CA PHE A 147 0.32 -6.93 6.86
C PHE A 147 1.53 -6.61 6.01
N SER A 148 1.97 -7.58 5.22
CA SER A 148 3.01 -7.38 4.21
C SER A 148 2.66 -8.05 2.89
N LEU A 149 3.13 -7.48 1.79
CA LEU A 149 2.99 -8.08 0.47
C LEU A 149 4.32 -7.91 -0.30
N PRO A 150 4.96 -9.01 -0.72
CA PRO A 150 4.65 -10.42 -0.40
C PRO A 150 4.62 -10.71 1.10
N ARG A 151 3.86 -11.73 1.49
CA ARG A 151 3.65 -12.08 2.90
C ARG A 151 4.97 -12.49 3.58
N ARG A 152 5.25 -11.86 4.73
CA ARG A 152 6.43 -12.11 5.58
C ARG A 152 5.98 -12.53 6.97
N MET A 153 5.46 -13.76 7.08
CA MET A 153 4.76 -14.25 8.26
C MET A 153 5.53 -14.03 9.58
N GLY A 154 6.84 -14.24 9.58
CA GLY A 154 7.66 -14.01 10.79
C GLY A 154 7.74 -12.55 11.20
N LEU A 155 7.85 -11.62 10.24
CA LEU A 155 7.86 -10.19 10.52
C LEU A 155 6.46 -9.71 10.92
N GLU A 156 5.43 -10.13 10.19
CA GLU A 156 4.04 -9.81 10.52
C GLU A 156 3.65 -10.27 11.92
N PHE A 157 4.06 -11.47 12.33
CA PHE A 157 3.80 -11.98 13.68
C PHE A 157 4.40 -11.05 14.75
N GLN A 158 5.67 -10.62 14.56
CA GLN A 158 6.34 -9.71 15.48
C GLN A 158 5.66 -8.33 15.52
N LEU A 159 5.32 -7.77 14.36
CA LEU A 159 4.62 -6.49 14.26
C LEU A 159 3.22 -6.58 14.88
N ASN A 160 2.47 -7.66 14.62
CA ASN A 160 1.16 -7.90 15.23
C ASN A 160 1.23 -7.95 16.76
N LYS A 161 2.24 -8.62 17.32
CA LYS A 161 2.49 -8.65 18.76
C LYS A 161 2.71 -7.24 19.30
N MET A 162 3.63 -6.47 18.70
CA MET A 162 3.93 -5.09 19.10
C MET A 162 2.70 -4.18 19.02
N CYS A 163 1.89 -4.33 17.96
CA CYS A 163 0.66 -3.53 17.79
C CYS A 163 -0.38 -3.85 18.87
N LYS A 164 -0.59 -5.13 19.21
CA LYS A 164 -1.48 -5.55 20.30
C LYS A 164 -1.01 -5.06 21.66
N GLU A 165 0.31 -5.03 21.90
CA GLU A 165 0.94 -4.50 23.10
C GLU A 165 0.99 -2.97 23.13
N LYS A 166 0.44 -2.29 22.10
CA LYS A 166 0.43 -0.83 21.97
C LYS A 166 1.83 -0.20 22.00
N ALA A 167 2.82 -0.87 21.41
CA ALA A 167 4.18 -0.38 21.35
C ALA A 167 4.27 1.03 20.71
N PRO A 168 5.18 1.89 21.14
CA PRO A 168 5.41 3.20 20.52
C PRO A 168 5.73 3.05 19.03
N LEU A 169 5.18 3.93 18.17
CA LEU A 169 5.38 3.84 16.71
C LEU A 169 6.86 3.84 16.30
N LYS A 170 7.72 4.55 17.04
CA LYS A 170 9.18 4.54 16.78
C LYS A 170 9.78 3.14 16.87
N GLU A 171 9.32 2.31 17.81
CA GLU A 171 9.77 0.92 17.93
C GLU A 171 9.23 0.05 16.77
N VAL A 172 7.99 0.31 16.34
CA VAL A 172 7.41 -0.35 15.16
C VAL A 172 8.21 -0.01 13.90
N VAL A 173 8.56 1.27 13.69
CA VAL A 173 9.43 1.71 12.58
C VAL A 173 10.77 0.99 12.65
N LYS A 174 11.45 1.00 13.80
CA LYS A 174 12.74 0.32 13.99
C LYS A 174 12.66 -1.16 13.62
N LYS A 175 11.57 -1.82 14.03
CA LYS A 175 11.34 -3.23 13.69
C LYS A 175 11.13 -3.47 12.20
N MET A 176 10.38 -2.59 11.52
CA MET A 176 10.21 -2.68 10.06
C MET A 176 11.53 -2.47 9.33
N VAL A 177 12.33 -1.47 9.73
CA VAL A 177 13.66 -1.22 9.16
C VAL A 177 14.55 -2.44 9.30
N GLN A 178 14.68 -3.01 10.51
CA GLN A 178 15.45 -4.24 10.75
C GLN A 178 14.98 -5.41 9.88
N GLY A 179 13.67 -5.57 9.72
CA GLY A 179 13.10 -6.60 8.85
C GLY A 179 13.48 -6.41 7.38
N LEU A 180 13.38 -5.19 6.87
CA LEU A 180 13.74 -4.85 5.49
C LEU A 180 15.24 -4.95 5.23
N GLU A 181 16.08 -4.51 6.15
CA GLU A 181 17.53 -4.67 6.08
C GLU A 181 17.94 -6.16 5.98
N ARG A 182 17.28 -7.02 6.77
CA ARG A 182 17.48 -8.47 6.68
C ARG A 182 17.08 -9.01 5.31
N LEU A 183 15.91 -8.63 4.79
CA LEU A 183 15.47 -9.04 3.45
C LEU A 183 16.42 -8.55 2.36
N LYS A 184 16.94 -7.33 2.49
CA LYS A 184 17.95 -6.75 1.60
C LYS A 184 19.26 -7.55 1.62
N SER A 185 19.74 -7.92 2.81
CA SER A 185 20.96 -8.75 2.93
C SER A 185 20.80 -10.15 2.34
N GLN A 186 19.56 -10.63 2.21
CA GLN A 186 19.21 -11.91 1.57
C GLN A 186 18.97 -11.76 0.04
N GLY A 187 19.05 -10.53 -0.51
CA GLY A 187 18.78 -10.27 -1.92
C GLY A 187 17.31 -10.38 -2.31
N GLU A 188 16.39 -10.38 -1.33
CA GLU A 188 14.95 -10.57 -1.57
C GLU A 188 14.20 -9.27 -1.88
N VAL A 189 14.82 -8.12 -1.61
CA VAL A 189 14.25 -6.79 -1.85
C VAL A 189 15.33 -5.84 -2.37
N GLY A 190 14.92 -4.78 -3.05
CA GLY A 190 15.82 -3.74 -3.55
C GLY A 190 16.40 -2.84 -2.44
N ALA A 191 17.17 -1.86 -2.85
CA ALA A 191 17.92 -1.01 -1.93
C ALA A 191 17.16 0.23 -1.44
N SER A 192 16.05 0.60 -2.08
CA SER A 192 15.36 1.88 -1.83
C SER A 192 13.96 1.67 -1.27
N PHE A 193 13.71 2.28 -0.12
CA PHE A 193 12.41 2.24 0.55
C PHE A 193 11.93 3.64 0.90
N SER A 194 10.62 3.85 0.85
CA SER A 194 9.93 4.99 1.45
C SER A 194 9.24 4.56 2.72
N PHE A 195 9.30 5.41 3.74
CA PHE A 195 8.62 5.21 5.02
C PHE A 195 7.73 6.41 5.32
N ALA A 196 6.61 6.15 5.99
CA ALA A 196 5.74 7.20 6.53
C ALA A 196 5.02 6.74 7.79
N MET A 197 4.51 7.72 8.52
CA MET A 197 3.56 7.53 9.62
C MET A 197 2.28 8.32 9.37
N ILE A 198 1.17 7.82 9.88
CA ILE A 198 -0.08 8.56 10.03
C ILE A 198 -0.43 8.56 11.50
N THR A 199 -0.50 9.75 12.10
CA THR A 199 -0.86 9.97 13.50
C THR A 199 -2.04 10.93 13.61
N GLN A 200 -2.40 11.35 14.80
CA GLN A 200 -3.36 12.43 14.99
C GLN A 200 -2.91 13.76 14.35
N ASP A 201 -1.60 13.96 14.23
CA ASP A 201 -1.01 15.16 13.63
C ASP A 201 -0.93 15.08 12.09
N GLY A 202 -1.34 13.95 11.51
CA GLY A 202 -1.40 13.70 10.08
C GLY A 202 -0.32 12.77 9.54
N TYR A 203 -0.21 12.79 8.20
CA TYR A 203 0.78 12.04 7.43
C TYR A 203 2.15 12.71 7.51
N GLN A 204 3.19 11.93 7.81
CA GLN A 204 4.58 12.37 7.85
C GLN A 204 5.48 11.37 7.13
N SER A 205 6.25 11.83 6.14
CA SER A 205 7.33 11.03 5.56
C SER A 205 8.47 10.86 6.57
N LEU A 206 9.08 9.68 6.59
CA LEU A 206 10.17 9.35 7.51
C LEU A 206 11.45 9.06 6.74
N ASN A 207 12.58 9.43 7.35
CA ASN A 207 13.92 9.02 6.93
C ASN A 207 14.53 8.25 8.11
N PRO A 208 14.21 6.95 8.28
CA PRO A 208 14.64 6.15 9.40
C PRO A 208 16.12 5.72 9.32
#